data_12fdc66805607d37d2fddef2a5f5acea
#
_entry.id   12fdc66805607d37d2fddef2a5f5acea
#
_cell.length_a   1.000
_cell.length_b   1.000
_cell.length_c   1.000
_cell.angle_alpha   90.00
_cell.angle_beta   90.00
_cell.angle_gamma   90.00
#
_symmetry.space_group_name_H-M   'P 1'
#
loop_
_entity.id
_entity.type
_entity.pdbx_description
1 polymer ?
#
loop_
_entity_poly.entity_id
_entity_poly.type
_entity_poly.pdbx_seq_one_letter_code
_entity_poly.pdbx_strand_id
1 'polypeptide(L)'
;MMRGIQRWKPRWKVAAGAAVLIIGGLVFGAFRLANSAVKLPTAEVKRKDFVDSLEIKGDVKALRSVIIAAPYSAGDLQIVNIVGNATKVKKGDLVVEFDATTVKQKLAQDQSAVKSAEAEINQSRAAARLKEEQDLTDVMTAKFDAEKARMDASKQEILSVIEGEQAKLKVADAEQKLKENEAKLKADRSSAGADLGSKKQKYDQAVFQVKQDERSLASLSLHAPLDGVVAVQNHWEPQGGPTPFKAGDRAWPGAAIAELPDATSLKISARVEEAERGQLKSGQTASVRIDALPDRTFDGHVEAIGPTASLDFNAGWPLPRNFAVDVAIGESDSRLTPGMGATIRVAVARMPDGIVIPVTALFRKAGRSVVYVRHGSTFEETVVEVSRQNPEEALIGKGLNPGEQIALRDPTLAH
;
A
#
# COMPACT_ATOMS: atom_id res chain seq x y z
N MET A 1 99.40 82.59 24.98
CA MET A 1 99.89 81.43 25.81
C MET A 1 98.64 80.71 26.41
N MET A 2 98.61 79.48 26.32
CA MET A 2 97.88 78.39 27.01
C MET A 2 96.96 77.57 26.08
N ARG A 3 97.38 76.38 25.86
CA ARG A 3 96.74 75.25 25.10
C ARG A 3 95.60 74.72 25.87
N GLY A 4 94.43 74.52 25.21
CA GLY A 4 93.24 73.74 25.69
C GLY A 4 93.34 72.33 25.25
N ILE A 5 93.25 71.40 26.19
CA ILE A 5 93.25 69.94 25.92
C ILE A 5 91.86 69.44 25.59
N GLN A 6 91.75 68.88 24.38
CA GLN A 6 90.48 68.26 23.91
C GLN A 6 90.36 66.82 24.43
N ARG A 7 89.39 66.51 25.30
CA ARG A 7 89.09 65.19 25.82
C ARG A 7 88.33 64.33 24.78
N TRP A 8 88.90 63.24 24.31
CA TRP A 8 88.33 62.23 23.43
C TRP A 8 87.46 61.30 24.26
N LYS A 9 86.11 61.28 24.01
CA LYS A 9 85.18 60.32 24.63
C LYS A 9 85.16 59.00 23.80
N PRO A 10 85.28 57.81 24.43
CA PRO A 10 85.40 56.56 23.70
C PRO A 10 84.02 56.12 23.16
N ARG A 11 83.92 56.10 21.87
CA ARG A 11 82.75 55.66 21.06
C ARG A 11 82.47 54.12 21.16
N TRP A 12 83.29 53.38 21.86
CA TRP A 12 83.16 51.92 21.88
C TRP A 12 81.95 51.44 22.76
N LYS A 13 81.47 52.17 23.75
CA LYS A 13 80.27 51.86 24.55
C LYS A 13 78.98 51.95 23.77
N VAL A 14 78.91 52.81 22.73
CA VAL A 14 77.74 52.92 21.84
C VAL A 14 77.71 51.77 20.84
N ALA A 15 78.90 51.34 20.41
CA ALA A 15 78.99 50.17 19.50
C ALA A 15 78.66 48.87 20.22
N ALA A 16 79.02 48.68 21.47
CA ALA A 16 78.68 47.53 22.30
C ALA A 16 77.15 47.44 22.57
N GLY A 17 76.49 48.58 22.84
CA GLY A 17 75.06 48.65 23.05
C GLY A 17 74.27 48.32 21.78
N ALA A 18 74.71 48.76 20.61
CA ALA A 18 74.10 48.43 19.37
C ALA A 18 74.22 46.92 18.95
N ALA A 19 75.41 46.33 19.28
CA ALA A 19 75.60 44.87 19.03
C ALA A 19 74.70 44.01 19.92
N VAL A 20 74.46 44.38 21.14
CA VAL A 20 73.55 43.63 22.09
C VAL A 20 72.08 43.75 21.60
N LEU A 21 71.69 44.93 21.11
CA LEU A 21 70.32 45.10 20.53
C LEU A 21 70.13 44.31 19.24
N ILE A 22 71.13 44.23 18.37
CA ILE A 22 71.07 43.43 17.15
C ILE A 22 71.03 41.93 17.46
N ILE A 23 71.85 41.44 18.39
CA ILE A 23 71.83 40.03 18.81
C ILE A 23 70.53 39.70 19.54
N GLY A 24 70.01 40.58 20.41
CA GLY A 24 68.69 40.43 21.05
C GLY A 24 67.52 40.41 20.05
N GLY A 25 67.62 41.28 19.04
CA GLY A 25 66.64 41.30 17.94
C GLY A 25 66.69 40.03 17.11
N LEU A 26 67.86 39.50 16.75
CA LEU A 26 68.02 38.25 16.00
C LEU A 26 67.54 37.02 16.79
N VAL A 27 67.86 36.97 18.11
CA VAL A 27 67.39 35.89 19.01
C VAL A 27 65.85 35.95 19.20
N PHE A 28 65.29 37.17 19.36
CA PHE A 28 63.85 37.35 19.43
C PHE A 28 63.14 37.07 18.12
N GLY A 29 63.73 37.47 17.01
CA GLY A 29 63.27 37.14 15.66
C GLY A 29 63.27 35.63 15.37
N ALA A 30 64.39 34.95 15.72
CA ALA A 30 64.53 33.51 15.64
C ALA A 30 63.56 32.78 16.56
N PHE A 31 63.33 33.28 17.77
CA PHE A 31 62.33 32.72 18.72
C PHE A 31 60.89 32.93 18.23
N ARG A 32 60.57 34.08 17.56
CA ARG A 32 59.27 34.30 16.98
C ARG A 32 59.05 33.44 15.72
N LEU A 33 60.05 33.26 14.87
CA LEU A 33 59.98 32.34 13.73
C LEU A 33 59.86 30.87 14.13
N ALA A 34 60.56 30.45 15.18
CA ALA A 34 60.47 29.10 15.71
C ALA A 34 59.11 28.83 16.40
N ASN A 35 58.40 29.85 16.87
CA ASN A 35 57.09 29.71 17.53
C ASN A 35 55.89 30.00 16.62
N SER A 36 56.07 30.15 15.33
CA SER A 36 54.98 30.21 14.34
C SER A 36 54.44 28.80 14.07
N ALA A 37 53.93 28.12 15.11
CA ALA A 37 53.23 26.87 14.96
C ALA A 37 51.97 27.13 14.13
N VAL A 38 51.91 26.55 12.96
CA VAL A 38 50.69 26.54 12.12
C VAL A 38 49.57 25.97 12.97
N LYS A 39 48.58 26.79 13.32
CA LYS A 39 47.39 26.36 14.07
C LYS A 39 46.48 25.60 13.11
N LEU A 40 46.78 24.32 12.85
CA LEU A 40 45.90 23.44 12.10
C LEU A 40 44.81 22.89 13.04
N PRO A 41 43.59 22.74 12.54
CA PRO A 41 42.55 22.05 13.28
C PRO A 41 42.99 20.61 13.55
N THR A 42 42.89 20.18 14.83
CA THR A 42 43.28 18.84 15.28
C THR A 42 42.08 18.09 15.83
N ALA A 43 42.10 16.79 15.75
CA ALA A 43 41.18 15.89 16.42
C ALA A 43 41.95 14.98 17.37
N GLU A 44 41.33 14.61 18.48
CA GLU A 44 41.88 13.65 19.43
C GLU A 44 41.53 12.22 18.98
N VAL A 45 42.51 11.34 18.96
CA VAL A 45 42.31 9.89 18.69
C VAL A 45 41.61 9.26 19.88
N LYS A 46 40.38 8.80 19.65
CA LYS A 46 39.54 8.20 20.70
C LYS A 46 39.26 6.73 20.41
N ARG A 47 39.14 5.96 21.48
CA ARG A 47 38.52 4.64 21.41
C ARG A 47 37.03 4.80 21.44
N LYS A 48 36.35 4.29 20.44
CA LYS A 48 34.90 4.22 20.41
C LYS A 48 34.42 3.06 19.50
N ASP A 49 33.15 2.76 19.62
CA ASP A 49 32.55 1.80 18.72
C ASP A 49 32.57 2.33 17.28
N PHE A 50 33.17 1.59 16.39
CA PHE A 50 33.10 1.84 14.96
C PHE A 50 31.90 1.10 14.38
N VAL A 51 30.98 1.83 13.73
CA VAL A 51 29.84 1.27 13.06
C VAL A 51 30.06 1.39 11.55
N ASP A 52 30.26 0.25 10.92
CA ASP A 52 30.29 0.18 9.46
C ASP A 52 28.85 0.23 8.96
N SER A 53 28.56 1.16 8.07
CA SER A 53 27.19 1.40 7.59
C SER A 53 27.14 1.39 6.06
N LEU A 54 26.16 0.69 5.54
CA LEU A 54 25.80 0.70 4.12
C LEU A 54 24.69 1.71 3.88
N GLU A 55 24.90 2.64 2.95
CA GLU A 55 23.90 3.61 2.56
C GLU A 55 23.16 3.13 1.31
N ILE A 56 21.85 2.96 1.41
CA ILE A 56 20.98 2.54 0.31
C ILE A 56 19.83 3.53 0.14
N LYS A 57 19.35 3.67 -1.08
CA LYS A 57 18.19 4.53 -1.41
C LYS A 57 16.94 3.70 -1.58
N GLY A 58 15.82 4.25 -1.16
CA GLY A 58 14.52 3.62 -1.29
C GLY A 58 13.40 4.62 -1.23
N ASP A 59 12.18 4.10 -1.33
CA ASP A 59 10.95 4.88 -1.32
C ASP A 59 10.04 4.42 -0.19
N VAL A 60 9.33 5.38 0.40
CA VAL A 60 8.26 5.09 1.36
C VAL A 60 7.13 4.39 0.63
N LYS A 61 6.73 3.22 1.09
CA LYS A 61 5.58 2.48 0.59
C LYS A 61 4.60 2.15 1.71
N ALA A 62 3.32 2.12 1.40
CA ALA A 62 2.36 1.54 2.32
C ALA A 62 2.56 0.02 2.38
N LEU A 63 2.52 -0.55 3.58
CA LEU A 63 2.56 -2.00 3.79
C LEU A 63 1.28 -2.65 3.24
N ARG A 64 0.16 -1.93 3.31
CA ARG A 64 -1.14 -2.34 2.78
C ARG A 64 -1.71 -1.22 1.93
N SER A 65 -2.29 -1.60 0.80
CA SER A 65 -3.07 -0.69 -0.03
C SER A 65 -4.33 -1.41 -0.49
N VAL A 66 -5.40 -0.66 -0.69
CA VAL A 66 -6.63 -1.19 -1.24
C VAL A 66 -6.81 -0.66 -2.65
N ILE A 67 -6.89 -1.58 -3.60
CA ILE A 67 -7.12 -1.25 -5.00
C ILE A 67 -8.63 -1.07 -5.22
N ILE A 68 -9.01 0.06 -5.77
CA ILE A 68 -10.36 0.35 -6.26
C ILE A 68 -10.38 0.03 -7.75
N ALA A 69 -11.06 -1.08 -8.09
CA ALA A 69 -11.09 -1.60 -9.44
C ALA A 69 -12.51 -1.58 -10.02
N ALA A 70 -12.63 -1.48 -11.34
CA ALA A 70 -13.88 -1.60 -12.05
C ALA A 70 -14.52 -2.98 -11.81
N PRO A 71 -15.85 -3.08 -11.63
CA PRO A 71 -16.53 -4.33 -11.39
C PRO A 71 -16.42 -5.28 -12.61
N TYR A 72 -16.14 -6.56 -12.35
CA TYR A 72 -15.99 -7.58 -13.38
C TYR A 72 -17.28 -7.90 -14.13
N SER A 73 -18.43 -7.66 -13.52
CA SER A 73 -19.75 -8.10 -14.05
C SER A 73 -20.42 -7.11 -15.00
N ALA A 74 -19.84 -5.93 -15.23
CA ALA A 74 -20.56 -4.83 -15.88
C ALA A 74 -20.06 -4.50 -17.31
N GLY A 75 -19.11 -5.27 -17.87
CA GLY A 75 -18.50 -4.96 -19.17
C GLY A 75 -17.64 -3.70 -19.14
N ASP A 76 -17.39 -3.09 -20.29
CA ASP A 76 -16.68 -1.83 -20.40
C ASP A 76 -17.55 -0.69 -19.86
N LEU A 77 -17.06 0.00 -18.86
CA LEU A 77 -17.76 1.07 -18.17
C LEU A 77 -17.13 2.44 -18.47
N GLN A 78 -17.96 3.45 -18.70
CA GLN A 78 -17.49 4.83 -18.80
C GLN A 78 -17.50 5.49 -17.43
N ILE A 79 -16.38 6.12 -17.07
CA ILE A 79 -16.25 6.89 -15.84
C ILE A 79 -16.98 8.22 -16.01
N VAL A 80 -17.97 8.49 -15.16
CA VAL A 80 -18.69 9.77 -15.13
C VAL A 80 -18.01 10.74 -14.19
N ASN A 81 -17.61 10.24 -13.01
CA ASN A 81 -16.95 11.03 -12.00
C ASN A 81 -15.82 10.24 -11.35
N ILE A 82 -14.70 10.91 -11.04
CA ILE A 82 -13.57 10.35 -10.34
C ILE A 82 -12.94 11.43 -9.44
N VAL A 83 -12.60 11.05 -8.23
CA VAL A 83 -11.90 11.94 -7.30
C VAL A 83 -10.50 12.23 -7.83
N GLY A 84 -10.06 13.48 -7.72
CA GLY A 84 -8.74 13.91 -8.18
C GLY A 84 -7.60 13.19 -7.46
N ASN A 85 -6.48 13.03 -8.18
CA ASN A 85 -5.27 12.43 -7.60
C ASN A 85 -4.79 13.23 -6.37
N ALA A 86 -4.24 12.54 -5.37
CA ALA A 86 -3.77 13.09 -4.09
C ALA A 86 -4.87 13.74 -3.22
N THR A 87 -6.16 13.47 -3.49
CA THR A 87 -7.27 13.96 -2.66
C THR A 87 -7.44 13.09 -1.42
N LYS A 88 -7.62 13.72 -0.25
CA LYS A 88 -7.93 13.03 0.99
C LYS A 88 -9.40 12.63 1.01
N VAL A 89 -9.66 11.36 1.29
CA VAL A 89 -11.01 10.78 1.40
C VAL A 89 -11.18 10.07 2.74
N LYS A 90 -12.42 10.03 3.21
CA LYS A 90 -12.81 9.24 4.38
C LYS A 90 -13.48 7.94 3.92
N LYS A 91 -13.50 6.96 4.80
CA LYS A 91 -14.24 5.72 4.59
C LYS A 91 -15.70 6.01 4.25
N GLY A 92 -16.16 5.49 3.11
CA GLY A 92 -17.52 5.69 2.61
C GLY A 92 -17.66 6.83 1.60
N ASP A 93 -16.64 7.68 1.39
CA ASP A 93 -16.69 8.72 0.36
C ASP A 93 -16.71 8.09 -1.03
N LEU A 94 -17.44 8.71 -1.96
CA LEU A 94 -17.49 8.29 -3.36
C LEU A 94 -16.14 8.60 -4.03
N VAL A 95 -15.51 7.58 -4.60
CA VAL A 95 -14.22 7.70 -5.31
C VAL A 95 -14.39 7.67 -6.81
N VAL A 96 -15.18 6.72 -7.31
CA VAL A 96 -15.45 6.56 -8.75
C VAL A 96 -16.93 6.30 -8.96
N GLU A 97 -17.50 6.96 -9.95
CA GLU A 97 -18.87 6.74 -10.41
C GLU A 97 -18.86 6.44 -11.92
N PHE A 98 -19.49 5.34 -12.28
CA PHE A 98 -19.66 4.93 -13.67
C PHE A 98 -21.03 5.31 -14.21
N ASP A 99 -21.17 5.33 -15.55
CA ASP A 99 -22.44 5.52 -16.20
C ASP A 99 -23.39 4.36 -15.88
N ALA A 100 -24.45 4.69 -15.18
CA ALA A 100 -25.47 3.74 -14.75
C ALA A 100 -26.71 3.73 -15.63
N THR A 101 -26.74 4.48 -16.75
CA THR A 101 -27.94 4.71 -17.56
C THR A 101 -28.54 3.41 -18.06
N THR A 102 -27.73 2.54 -18.63
CA THR A 102 -28.19 1.24 -19.18
C THR A 102 -28.67 0.30 -18.08
N VAL A 103 -27.98 0.26 -16.93
CA VAL A 103 -28.37 -0.58 -15.79
C VAL A 103 -29.66 -0.08 -15.15
N LYS A 104 -29.84 1.23 -15.02
CA LYS A 104 -31.09 1.83 -14.52
C LYS A 104 -32.29 1.53 -15.45
N GLN A 105 -32.09 1.61 -16.76
CA GLN A 105 -33.14 1.25 -17.73
C GLN A 105 -33.53 -0.22 -17.63
N LYS A 106 -32.53 -1.11 -17.55
CA LYS A 106 -32.75 -2.55 -17.39
C LYS A 106 -33.48 -2.86 -16.08
N LEU A 107 -33.04 -2.26 -14.96
CA LEU A 107 -33.69 -2.40 -13.67
C LEU A 107 -35.17 -1.99 -13.71
N ALA A 108 -35.51 -0.87 -14.38
CA ALA A 108 -36.88 -0.43 -14.53
C ALA A 108 -37.72 -1.40 -15.37
N GLN A 109 -37.15 -2.01 -16.43
CA GLN A 109 -37.77 -3.03 -17.24
C GLN A 109 -38.04 -4.30 -16.42
N ASP A 110 -37.06 -4.77 -15.67
CA ASP A 110 -37.19 -6.00 -14.85
C ASP A 110 -38.12 -5.80 -13.66
N GLN A 111 -38.17 -4.60 -13.07
CA GLN A 111 -39.19 -4.24 -12.08
C GLN A 111 -40.62 -4.29 -12.68
N SER A 112 -40.78 -3.90 -13.95
CA SER A 112 -42.04 -4.00 -14.63
C SER A 112 -42.41 -5.47 -14.91
N ALA A 113 -41.43 -6.32 -15.21
CA ALA A 113 -41.64 -7.76 -15.38
C ALA A 113 -42.10 -8.43 -14.08
N VAL A 114 -41.56 -8.02 -12.92
CA VAL A 114 -42.03 -8.50 -11.61
C VAL A 114 -43.49 -8.14 -11.38
N LYS A 115 -43.89 -6.88 -11.64
CA LYS A 115 -45.29 -6.43 -11.49
C LYS A 115 -46.24 -7.22 -12.44
N SER A 116 -45.80 -7.50 -13.66
CA SER A 116 -46.57 -8.30 -14.64
C SER A 116 -46.73 -9.73 -14.13
N ALA A 117 -45.67 -10.38 -13.67
CA ALA A 117 -45.72 -11.72 -13.13
C ALA A 117 -46.59 -11.81 -11.84
N GLU A 118 -46.56 -10.79 -11.00
CA GLU A 118 -47.45 -10.71 -9.84
C GLU A 118 -48.94 -10.59 -10.26
N ALA A 119 -49.24 -9.78 -11.25
CA ALA A 119 -50.60 -9.68 -11.81
C ALA A 119 -51.08 -11.02 -12.43
N GLU A 120 -50.21 -11.76 -13.14
CA GLU A 120 -50.51 -13.10 -13.64
C GLU A 120 -50.85 -14.11 -12.51
N ILE A 121 -50.08 -14.07 -11.38
CA ILE A 121 -50.39 -14.90 -10.22
C ILE A 121 -51.76 -14.57 -9.63
N ASN A 122 -52.08 -13.29 -9.50
CA ASN A 122 -53.34 -12.84 -8.92
C ASN A 122 -54.51 -13.23 -9.84
N GLN A 123 -54.36 -13.12 -11.15
CA GLN A 123 -55.34 -13.54 -12.14
C GLN A 123 -55.57 -15.07 -12.10
N SER A 124 -54.49 -15.88 -12.11
CA SER A 124 -54.58 -17.34 -12.04
C SER A 124 -55.20 -17.78 -10.71
N ARG A 125 -54.85 -17.13 -9.58
CA ARG A 125 -55.46 -17.40 -8.26
C ARG A 125 -56.96 -17.12 -8.26
N ALA A 126 -57.40 -16.01 -8.85
CA ALA A 126 -58.81 -15.66 -8.92
C ALA A 126 -59.57 -16.65 -9.82
N ALA A 127 -59.00 -17.04 -10.97
CA ALA A 127 -59.59 -18.04 -11.87
C ALA A 127 -59.73 -19.43 -11.22
N ALA A 128 -58.66 -19.86 -10.53
CA ALA A 128 -58.66 -21.11 -9.78
C ALA A 128 -59.75 -21.14 -8.67
N ARG A 129 -59.94 -20.05 -7.95
CA ARG A 129 -60.99 -19.92 -6.94
C ARG A 129 -62.39 -20.01 -7.50
N LEU A 130 -62.68 -19.30 -8.60
CA LEU A 130 -63.98 -19.37 -9.26
C LEU A 130 -64.27 -20.81 -9.76
N LYS A 131 -63.26 -21.46 -10.33
CA LYS A 131 -63.40 -22.84 -10.82
C LYS A 131 -63.65 -23.81 -9.67
N GLU A 132 -62.95 -23.67 -8.55
CA GLU A 132 -63.13 -24.51 -7.36
C GLU A 132 -64.54 -24.31 -6.77
N GLU A 133 -65.04 -23.09 -6.66
CA GLU A 133 -66.41 -22.80 -6.18
C GLU A 133 -67.48 -23.43 -7.07
N GLN A 134 -67.27 -23.44 -8.40
CA GLN A 134 -68.16 -24.09 -9.36
C GLN A 134 -68.13 -25.62 -9.22
N ASP A 135 -66.93 -26.23 -9.14
CA ASP A 135 -66.78 -27.67 -8.98
C ASP A 135 -67.34 -28.16 -7.59
N LEU A 136 -67.18 -27.36 -6.55
CA LEU A 136 -67.80 -27.65 -5.26
C LEU A 136 -69.32 -27.65 -5.33
N THR A 137 -69.95 -26.72 -6.07
CA THR A 137 -71.38 -26.66 -6.29
C THR A 137 -71.86 -27.89 -7.09
N ASP A 138 -71.10 -28.31 -8.13
CA ASP A 138 -71.40 -29.51 -8.90
C ASP A 138 -71.36 -30.78 -8.03
N VAL A 139 -70.32 -30.91 -7.11
CA VAL A 139 -70.23 -32.01 -6.15
C VAL A 139 -71.39 -31.99 -5.16
N MET A 140 -71.76 -30.83 -4.63
CA MET A 140 -72.89 -30.72 -3.70
C MET A 140 -74.20 -31.10 -4.33
N THR A 141 -74.45 -30.68 -5.58
CA THR A 141 -75.66 -31.05 -6.34
C THR A 141 -75.70 -32.54 -6.59
N ALA A 142 -74.60 -33.14 -7.09
CA ALA A 142 -74.54 -34.58 -7.32
C ALA A 142 -74.69 -35.42 -6.03
N LYS A 143 -74.17 -34.91 -4.90
CA LYS A 143 -74.34 -35.52 -3.59
C LYS A 143 -75.82 -35.50 -3.16
N PHE A 144 -76.49 -34.37 -3.34
CA PHE A 144 -77.93 -34.27 -3.07
C PHE A 144 -78.75 -35.23 -3.96
N ASP A 145 -78.44 -35.29 -5.28
CA ASP A 145 -79.12 -36.22 -6.21
C ASP A 145 -78.92 -37.72 -5.85
N ALA A 146 -77.67 -38.09 -5.41
CA ALA A 146 -77.39 -39.44 -4.97
C ALA A 146 -78.13 -39.77 -3.71
N GLU A 147 -78.23 -38.88 -2.73
CA GLU A 147 -78.97 -39.09 -1.49
C GLU A 147 -80.48 -39.20 -1.75
N LYS A 148 -80.99 -38.34 -2.63
CA LYS A 148 -82.38 -38.43 -3.08
C LYS A 148 -82.68 -39.76 -3.76
N ALA A 149 -81.82 -40.22 -4.69
CA ALA A 149 -82.01 -41.53 -5.38
C ALA A 149 -81.95 -42.69 -4.37
N ARG A 150 -81.07 -42.63 -3.31
CA ARG A 150 -81.01 -43.61 -2.20
C ARG A 150 -82.31 -43.64 -1.38
N MET A 151 -82.86 -42.46 -1.05
CA MET A 151 -84.12 -42.36 -0.30
C MET A 151 -85.28 -42.91 -1.16
N ASP A 152 -85.32 -42.67 -2.45
CA ASP A 152 -86.34 -43.20 -3.34
C ASP A 152 -86.22 -44.71 -3.50
N ALA A 153 -84.98 -45.25 -3.58
CA ALA A 153 -84.75 -46.70 -3.62
C ALA A 153 -85.09 -47.41 -2.31
N SER A 154 -85.02 -46.75 -1.12
CA SER A 154 -85.38 -47.30 0.13
C SER A 154 -86.91 -47.64 0.25
N LYS A 155 -87.76 -47.07 -0.59
CA LYS A 155 -89.18 -47.37 -0.65
C LYS A 155 -89.49 -48.65 -1.44
N GLN A 156 -88.43 -49.41 -1.79
CA GLN A 156 -88.51 -50.59 -2.72
C GLN A 156 -89.48 -51.72 -2.25
N GLU A 157 -89.76 -51.87 -0.92
CA GLU A 157 -90.74 -52.86 -0.41
C GLU A 157 -92.15 -52.64 -0.91
N ILE A 158 -92.53 -51.49 -1.47
CA ILE A 158 -93.86 -51.10 -1.93
C ILE A 158 -93.93 -51.09 -3.43
N LEU A 159 -92.81 -51.25 -4.21
CA LEU A 159 -92.70 -51.11 -5.65
C LEU A 159 -92.72 -52.50 -6.36
N SER A 160 -93.03 -52.51 -7.65
CA SER A 160 -92.90 -53.74 -8.49
C SER A 160 -91.43 -54.10 -8.66
N VAL A 161 -91.10 -55.38 -8.94
CA VAL A 161 -89.70 -55.86 -9.10
C VAL A 161 -88.96 -55.02 -10.19
N ILE A 162 -89.62 -54.63 -11.30
CA ILE A 162 -89.02 -53.82 -12.35
C ILE A 162 -88.71 -52.39 -11.89
N GLU A 163 -89.63 -51.75 -11.17
CA GLU A 163 -89.41 -50.39 -10.62
C GLU A 163 -88.30 -50.39 -9.55
N GLY A 164 -88.21 -51.50 -8.75
CA GLY A 164 -87.11 -51.64 -7.79
C GLY A 164 -85.73 -51.74 -8.46
N GLU A 165 -85.58 -52.51 -9.51
CA GLU A 165 -84.30 -52.57 -10.29
C GLU A 165 -83.98 -51.25 -10.99
N GLN A 166 -84.98 -50.55 -11.53
CA GLN A 166 -84.79 -49.18 -12.08
C GLN A 166 -84.32 -48.18 -11.04
N ALA A 167 -84.83 -48.27 -9.81
CA ALA A 167 -84.37 -47.39 -8.69
C ALA A 167 -82.93 -47.68 -8.28
N LYS A 168 -82.51 -48.94 -8.30
CA LYS A 168 -81.11 -49.32 -8.06
C LYS A 168 -80.16 -48.76 -9.11
N LEU A 169 -80.55 -48.86 -10.39
CA LEU A 169 -79.81 -48.29 -11.53
C LEU A 169 -79.64 -46.76 -11.35
N LYS A 170 -80.72 -46.05 -10.96
CA LYS A 170 -80.68 -44.63 -10.73
C LYS A 170 -79.70 -44.25 -9.54
N VAL A 171 -79.66 -45.05 -8.51
CA VAL A 171 -78.69 -44.88 -7.42
C VAL A 171 -77.25 -45.01 -7.94
N ALA A 172 -77.04 -46.14 -8.71
CA ALA A 172 -75.70 -46.39 -9.27
C ALA A 172 -75.24 -45.24 -10.19
N ASP A 173 -76.14 -44.72 -10.99
CA ASP A 173 -75.89 -43.61 -11.96
C ASP A 173 -75.58 -42.31 -11.20
N ALA A 174 -76.34 -41.96 -10.13
CA ALA A 174 -76.13 -40.80 -9.29
C ALA A 174 -74.85 -40.89 -8.50
N GLU A 175 -74.52 -42.07 -7.96
CA GLU A 175 -73.25 -42.32 -7.25
C GLU A 175 -72.06 -42.22 -8.20
N GLN A 176 -72.15 -42.75 -9.43
CA GLN A 176 -71.12 -42.64 -10.43
C GLN A 176 -70.85 -41.13 -10.75
N LYS A 177 -71.95 -40.37 -10.99
CA LYS A 177 -71.84 -38.92 -11.23
C LYS A 177 -71.21 -38.13 -10.09
N LEU A 178 -71.54 -38.47 -8.85
CA LEU A 178 -70.88 -37.87 -7.64
C LEU A 178 -69.39 -38.17 -7.70
N LYS A 179 -68.99 -39.42 -7.91
CA LYS A 179 -67.58 -39.83 -7.99
C LYS A 179 -66.82 -39.13 -9.12
N GLU A 180 -67.46 -38.94 -10.28
CA GLU A 180 -66.89 -38.19 -11.37
C GLU A 180 -66.66 -36.72 -11.04
N ASN A 181 -67.63 -36.05 -10.38
CA ASN A 181 -67.48 -34.67 -9.98
C ASN A 181 -66.43 -34.48 -8.86
N GLU A 182 -66.34 -35.42 -7.89
CA GLU A 182 -65.26 -35.41 -6.90
C GLU A 182 -63.88 -35.61 -7.56
N ALA A 183 -63.78 -36.53 -8.51
CA ALA A 183 -62.53 -36.74 -9.26
C ALA A 183 -62.14 -35.49 -10.10
N LYS A 184 -63.11 -34.85 -10.71
CA LYS A 184 -62.93 -33.60 -11.45
C LYS A 184 -62.44 -32.46 -10.53
N LEU A 185 -63.07 -32.21 -9.39
CA LEU A 185 -62.65 -31.24 -8.39
C LEU A 185 -61.20 -31.47 -7.97
N LYS A 186 -60.81 -32.72 -7.71
CA LYS A 186 -59.44 -33.09 -7.33
C LYS A 186 -58.47 -32.82 -8.48
N ALA A 187 -58.82 -33.16 -9.70
CA ALA A 187 -57.98 -32.92 -10.86
C ALA A 187 -57.80 -31.43 -11.15
N ASP A 188 -58.88 -30.63 -11.06
CA ASP A 188 -58.84 -29.18 -11.31
C ASP A 188 -58.06 -28.45 -10.22
N ARG A 189 -58.17 -28.85 -8.95
CA ARG A 189 -57.32 -28.36 -7.86
C ARG A 189 -55.82 -28.67 -8.13
N SER A 190 -55.51 -29.86 -8.56
CA SER A 190 -54.13 -30.25 -8.88
C SER A 190 -53.57 -29.43 -10.03
N SER A 191 -54.38 -29.27 -11.07
CA SER A 191 -53.99 -28.43 -12.26
C SER A 191 -53.80 -26.97 -11.90
N ALA A 192 -54.70 -26.38 -11.08
CA ALA A 192 -54.56 -25.00 -10.60
C ALA A 192 -53.33 -24.82 -9.72
N GLY A 193 -53.02 -25.81 -8.86
CA GLY A 193 -51.80 -25.81 -8.07
C GLY A 193 -50.51 -25.83 -8.90
N ALA A 194 -50.49 -26.63 -9.97
CA ALA A 194 -49.36 -26.69 -10.91
C ALA A 194 -49.20 -25.39 -11.71
N ASP A 195 -50.30 -24.78 -12.17
CA ASP A 195 -50.25 -23.50 -12.89
C ASP A 195 -49.77 -22.37 -11.97
N LEU A 196 -50.30 -22.27 -10.75
CA LEU A 196 -49.82 -21.31 -9.75
C LEU A 196 -48.34 -21.53 -9.41
N GLY A 197 -47.88 -22.77 -9.33
CA GLY A 197 -46.48 -23.11 -9.12
C GLY A 197 -45.58 -22.58 -10.24
N SER A 198 -46.01 -22.80 -11.51
CA SER A 198 -45.33 -22.28 -12.71
C SER A 198 -45.25 -20.75 -12.72
N LYS A 199 -46.40 -20.08 -12.43
CA LYS A 199 -46.44 -18.60 -12.36
C LYS A 199 -45.55 -18.05 -11.23
N LYS A 200 -45.54 -18.72 -10.07
CA LYS A 200 -44.67 -18.35 -8.97
C LYS A 200 -43.18 -18.49 -9.33
N GLN A 201 -42.81 -19.54 -10.04
CA GLN A 201 -41.43 -19.71 -10.50
C GLN A 201 -40.99 -18.57 -11.44
N LYS A 202 -41.86 -18.13 -12.35
CA LYS A 202 -41.60 -16.96 -13.21
C LYS A 202 -41.43 -15.69 -12.40
N TYR A 203 -42.26 -15.46 -11.38
CA TYR A 203 -42.15 -14.33 -10.49
C TYR A 203 -40.84 -14.36 -9.71
N ASP A 204 -40.46 -15.50 -9.14
CA ASP A 204 -39.23 -15.68 -8.40
C ASP A 204 -37.98 -15.41 -9.29
N GLN A 205 -38.04 -15.83 -10.57
CA GLN A 205 -37.00 -15.55 -11.56
C GLN A 205 -36.90 -14.02 -11.83
N ALA A 206 -38.03 -13.33 -12.00
CA ALA A 206 -38.05 -11.89 -12.23
C ALA A 206 -37.51 -11.11 -11.02
N VAL A 207 -37.90 -11.51 -9.81
CA VAL A 207 -37.36 -10.93 -8.55
C VAL A 207 -35.85 -11.15 -8.42
N PHE A 208 -35.36 -12.32 -8.77
CA PHE A 208 -33.93 -12.62 -8.78
C PHE A 208 -33.19 -11.69 -9.75
N GLN A 209 -33.73 -11.46 -10.96
CA GLN A 209 -33.12 -10.55 -11.93
C GLN A 209 -33.06 -9.11 -11.42
N VAL A 210 -34.15 -8.60 -10.83
CA VAL A 210 -34.16 -7.27 -10.18
C VAL A 210 -33.06 -7.16 -9.11
N LYS A 211 -32.92 -8.15 -8.23
CA LYS A 211 -31.86 -8.15 -7.20
C LYS A 211 -30.46 -8.17 -7.79
N GLN A 212 -30.28 -8.84 -8.93
CA GLN A 212 -29.00 -8.85 -9.64
C GLN A 212 -28.69 -7.46 -10.22
N ASP A 213 -29.67 -6.82 -10.83
CA ASP A 213 -29.52 -5.49 -11.41
C ASP A 213 -29.30 -4.42 -10.33
N GLU A 214 -29.96 -4.52 -9.17
CA GLU A 214 -29.70 -3.66 -8.01
C GLU A 214 -28.26 -3.79 -7.50
N ARG A 215 -27.73 -5.02 -7.41
CA ARG A 215 -26.32 -5.24 -7.05
C ARG A 215 -25.37 -4.68 -8.09
N SER A 216 -25.68 -4.84 -9.37
CA SER A 216 -24.90 -4.26 -10.46
C SER A 216 -24.89 -2.75 -10.36
N LEU A 217 -26.04 -2.13 -10.12
CA LEU A 217 -26.18 -0.69 -9.95
C LEU A 217 -25.35 -0.18 -8.75
N ALA A 218 -25.41 -0.88 -7.62
CA ALA A 218 -24.63 -0.53 -6.45
C ALA A 218 -23.10 -0.65 -6.70
N SER A 219 -22.69 -1.59 -7.55
CA SER A 219 -21.26 -1.77 -7.89
C SER A 219 -20.72 -0.71 -8.84
N LEU A 220 -21.57 0.11 -9.47
CA LEU A 220 -21.14 1.21 -10.34
C LEU A 220 -20.71 2.48 -9.57
N SER A 221 -20.92 2.52 -8.27
CA SER A 221 -20.45 3.59 -7.38
C SER A 221 -19.43 3.01 -6.42
N LEU A 222 -18.15 3.30 -6.65
CA LEU A 222 -17.06 2.78 -5.83
C LEU A 222 -16.73 3.76 -4.72
N HIS A 223 -16.78 3.27 -3.49
CA HIS A 223 -16.55 4.06 -2.28
C HIS A 223 -15.23 3.69 -1.63
N ALA A 224 -14.61 4.65 -0.93
CA ALA A 224 -13.39 4.43 -0.17
C ALA A 224 -13.62 3.42 0.97
N PRO A 225 -12.87 2.31 1.05
CA PRO A 225 -13.04 1.33 2.12
C PRO A 225 -12.37 1.76 3.43
N LEU A 226 -11.45 2.72 3.38
CA LEU A 226 -10.69 3.27 4.50
C LEU A 226 -10.39 4.76 4.28
N ASP A 227 -9.97 5.44 5.34
CA ASP A 227 -9.49 6.82 5.26
C ASP A 227 -8.10 6.81 4.61
N GLY A 228 -7.86 7.74 3.68
CA GLY A 228 -6.56 7.79 2.99
C GLY A 228 -6.47 8.88 1.95
N VAL A 229 -5.41 8.81 1.17
CA VAL A 229 -5.17 9.68 0.02
C VAL A 229 -5.30 8.85 -1.25
N VAL A 230 -6.15 9.27 -2.16
CA VAL A 230 -6.39 8.56 -3.43
C VAL A 230 -5.19 8.73 -4.35
N ALA A 231 -4.62 7.60 -4.80
CA ALA A 231 -3.65 7.55 -5.88
C ALA A 231 -4.35 7.01 -7.13
N VAL A 232 -4.64 7.88 -8.09
CA VAL A 232 -5.28 7.49 -9.35
C VAL A 232 -4.26 6.70 -10.18
N GLN A 233 -4.66 5.52 -10.65
CA GLN A 233 -3.82 4.65 -11.45
C GLN A 233 -3.78 5.11 -12.91
N ASN A 234 -2.67 4.77 -13.59
CA ASN A 234 -2.51 5.08 -15.00
C ASN A 234 -3.08 3.95 -15.86
N HIS A 235 -3.67 4.32 -16.98
CA HIS A 235 -4.02 3.42 -18.07
C HIS A 235 -3.29 3.82 -19.34
N TRP A 236 -3.19 2.90 -20.29
CA TRP A 236 -2.49 3.15 -21.55
C TRP A 236 -3.47 3.74 -22.57
N GLU A 237 -3.20 4.96 -23.01
CA GLU A 237 -3.89 5.55 -24.17
C GLU A 237 -3.11 5.26 -25.46
N PRO A 238 -3.76 4.79 -26.56
CA PRO A 238 -3.07 4.38 -27.77
C PRO A 238 -2.22 5.47 -28.44
N GLN A 239 -2.54 6.74 -28.22
CA GLN A 239 -1.86 7.88 -28.83
C GLN A 239 -1.08 8.76 -27.83
N GLY A 240 -1.18 8.53 -26.52
CA GLY A 240 -0.63 9.39 -25.49
C GLY A 240 0.29 8.73 -24.47
N GLY A 241 0.37 7.39 -24.44
CA GLY A 241 1.13 6.67 -23.40
C GLY A 241 0.34 6.51 -22.08
N PRO A 242 1.03 6.25 -20.95
CA PRO A 242 0.36 6.07 -19.66
C PRO A 242 -0.17 7.40 -19.12
N THR A 243 -1.50 7.50 -18.99
CA THR A 243 -2.21 8.66 -18.43
C THR A 243 -3.09 8.24 -17.25
N PRO A 244 -3.25 9.08 -16.21
CA PRO A 244 -4.15 8.76 -15.13
C PRO A 244 -5.61 8.74 -15.61
N PHE A 245 -6.41 7.85 -15.03
CA PHE A 245 -7.84 7.80 -15.32
C PHE A 245 -8.51 9.13 -15.00
N LYS A 246 -9.45 9.55 -15.87
CA LYS A 246 -10.25 10.78 -15.76
C LYS A 246 -11.69 10.53 -16.15
N ALA A 247 -12.58 11.46 -15.84
CA ALA A 247 -13.96 11.43 -16.29
C ALA A 247 -14.01 11.41 -17.83
N GLY A 248 -14.87 10.53 -18.38
CA GLY A 248 -14.98 10.27 -19.82
C GLY A 248 -14.24 9.01 -20.30
N ASP A 249 -13.25 8.52 -19.55
CA ASP A 249 -12.47 7.36 -19.91
C ASP A 249 -13.28 6.08 -19.77
N ARG A 250 -12.87 5.04 -20.53
CA ARG A 250 -13.44 3.70 -20.42
C ARG A 250 -12.54 2.81 -19.56
N ALA A 251 -13.16 2.14 -18.61
CA ALA A 251 -12.50 1.15 -17.77
C ALA A 251 -13.00 -0.25 -18.15
N TRP A 252 -12.07 -1.16 -18.46
CA TRP A 252 -12.39 -2.57 -18.69
C TRP A 252 -12.66 -3.29 -17.36
N PRO A 253 -13.35 -4.42 -17.38
CA PRO A 253 -13.64 -5.21 -16.17
C PRO A 253 -12.36 -5.54 -15.39
N GLY A 254 -12.36 -5.20 -14.10
CA GLY A 254 -11.20 -5.44 -13.23
C GLY A 254 -10.05 -4.42 -13.36
N ALA A 255 -10.18 -3.38 -14.19
CA ALA A 255 -9.17 -2.33 -14.28
C ALA A 255 -8.96 -1.67 -12.92
N ALA A 256 -7.72 -1.61 -12.46
CA ALA A 256 -7.35 -0.84 -11.27
C ALA A 256 -7.43 0.66 -11.61
N ILE A 257 -8.38 1.38 -11.01
CA ILE A 257 -8.63 2.79 -11.32
C ILE A 257 -7.95 3.69 -10.31
N ALA A 258 -8.02 3.33 -9.04
CA ALA A 258 -7.40 4.06 -7.96
C ALA A 258 -6.87 3.10 -6.91
N GLU A 259 -5.93 3.58 -6.12
CA GLU A 259 -5.34 2.88 -4.99
C GLU A 259 -5.43 3.78 -3.75
N LEU A 260 -5.81 3.20 -2.62
CA LEU A 260 -5.79 3.85 -1.32
C LEU A 260 -4.70 3.19 -0.47
N PRO A 261 -3.50 3.79 -0.39
CA PRO A 261 -2.48 3.33 0.53
C PRO A 261 -2.90 3.58 1.99
N ASP A 262 -2.68 2.60 2.84
CA ASP A 262 -2.87 2.75 4.28
C ASP A 262 -1.69 3.55 4.88
N ALA A 263 -1.97 4.81 5.23
CA ALA A 263 -0.95 5.70 5.81
C ALA A 263 -0.55 5.33 7.25
N THR A 264 -1.26 4.40 7.90
CA THR A 264 -0.94 3.98 9.27
C THR A 264 0.15 2.92 9.32
N SER A 265 0.39 2.22 8.21
CA SER A 265 1.39 1.17 8.10
C SER A 265 2.31 1.44 6.92
N LEU A 266 3.45 2.06 7.20
CA LEU A 266 4.45 2.43 6.20
C LEU A 266 5.71 1.59 6.36
N LYS A 267 6.35 1.26 5.24
CA LYS A 267 7.69 0.67 5.18
C LYS A 267 8.52 1.41 4.15
N ILE A 268 9.83 1.29 4.25
CA ILE A 268 10.72 1.74 3.18
C ILE A 268 11.07 0.54 2.31
N SER A 269 10.82 0.65 1.03
CA SER A 269 11.27 -0.35 0.05
C SER A 269 12.49 0.21 -0.67
N ALA A 270 13.64 -0.42 -0.43
CA ALA A 270 14.92 -0.05 -0.99
C ALA A 270 15.42 -1.12 -1.97
N ARG A 271 16.46 -0.76 -2.73
CA ARG A 271 17.17 -1.70 -3.60
C ARG A 271 18.64 -1.68 -3.24
N VAL A 272 19.26 -2.86 -3.17
CA VAL A 272 20.68 -3.03 -2.92
C VAL A 272 21.30 -3.83 -4.04
N GLU A 273 22.49 -3.43 -4.47
CA GLU A 273 23.26 -4.15 -5.51
C GLU A 273 23.72 -5.52 -5.02
N GLU A 274 23.88 -6.46 -5.95
CA GLU A 274 24.33 -7.83 -5.67
C GLU A 274 25.64 -7.86 -4.89
N ALA A 275 26.58 -6.95 -5.19
CA ALA A 275 27.87 -6.86 -4.50
C ALA A 275 27.76 -6.55 -2.99
N GLU A 276 26.75 -5.80 -2.60
CA GLU A 276 26.53 -5.36 -1.22
C GLU A 276 25.54 -6.26 -0.46
N ARG A 277 24.76 -7.08 -1.20
CA ARG A 277 23.74 -7.98 -0.65
C ARG A 277 24.25 -8.86 0.49
N GLY A 278 25.50 -9.35 0.35
CA GLY A 278 26.13 -10.25 1.33
C GLY A 278 26.36 -9.63 2.69
N GLN A 279 26.35 -8.30 2.81
CA GLN A 279 26.55 -7.57 4.07
C GLN A 279 25.23 -7.36 4.83
N LEU A 280 24.08 -7.51 4.18
CA LEU A 280 22.77 -7.27 4.75
C LEU A 280 22.14 -8.55 5.33
N LYS A 281 21.56 -8.41 6.52
CA LYS A 281 20.80 -9.45 7.22
C LYS A 281 19.52 -8.86 7.80
N SER A 282 18.46 -9.65 7.85
CA SER A 282 17.24 -9.29 8.57
C SER A 282 17.54 -9.03 10.06
N GLY A 283 16.89 -8.04 10.62
CA GLY A 283 17.06 -7.60 12.01
C GLY A 283 18.17 -6.57 12.25
N GLN A 284 18.99 -6.22 11.24
CA GLN A 284 19.98 -5.15 11.38
C GLN A 284 19.30 -3.81 11.61
N THR A 285 19.87 -3.00 12.53
CA THR A 285 19.39 -1.64 12.80
C THR A 285 19.69 -0.73 11.61
N ALA A 286 18.72 0.12 11.30
CA ALA A 286 18.82 1.08 10.22
C ALA A 286 18.39 2.47 10.70
N SER A 287 19.05 3.49 10.20
CA SER A 287 18.68 4.88 10.39
C SER A 287 18.16 5.41 9.06
N VAL A 288 16.93 5.89 9.06
CA VAL A 288 16.21 6.32 7.85
C VAL A 288 16.04 7.82 7.86
N ARG A 289 16.52 8.49 6.83
CA ARG A 289 16.29 9.91 6.58
C ARG A 289 15.41 10.06 5.35
N ILE A 290 14.29 10.72 5.52
CA ILE A 290 13.36 11.02 4.41
C ILE A 290 13.81 12.31 3.74
N ASP A 291 13.92 12.32 2.42
CA ASP A 291 14.45 13.45 1.65
C ASP A 291 13.56 14.70 1.79
N ALA A 292 12.24 14.50 1.91
CA ALA A 292 11.28 15.57 2.14
C ALA A 292 11.23 16.09 3.60
N LEU A 293 11.86 15.39 4.56
CA LEU A 293 11.88 15.72 6.00
C LEU A 293 13.32 15.64 6.54
N PRO A 294 14.23 16.53 6.10
CA PRO A 294 15.65 16.46 6.45
C PRO A 294 15.94 16.75 7.92
N ASP A 295 14.98 17.34 8.63
CA ASP A 295 15.04 17.72 10.04
C ASP A 295 14.91 16.53 11.01
N ARG A 296 14.51 15.37 10.51
CA ARG A 296 14.24 14.19 11.34
C ARG A 296 14.84 12.92 10.75
N THR A 297 15.40 12.12 11.64
CA THR A 297 15.87 10.77 11.35
C THR A 297 14.96 9.78 12.07
N PHE A 298 14.56 8.72 11.39
CA PHE A 298 13.71 7.68 11.93
C PHE A 298 14.53 6.43 12.18
N ASP A 299 14.37 5.84 13.35
CA ASP A 299 14.96 4.54 13.66
C ASP A 299 14.13 3.43 13.03
N GLY A 300 14.80 2.45 12.45
CA GLY A 300 14.19 1.31 11.81
C GLY A 300 15.06 0.07 11.86
N HIS A 301 14.60 -0.98 11.24
CA HIS A 301 15.39 -2.22 11.07
C HIS A 301 15.06 -2.88 9.73
N VAL A 302 16.02 -3.63 9.22
CA VAL A 302 15.82 -4.47 8.02
C VAL A 302 14.83 -5.57 8.36
N GLU A 303 13.62 -5.51 7.80
CA GLU A 303 12.56 -6.49 8.02
C GLU A 303 12.78 -7.72 7.13
N ALA A 304 12.93 -7.48 5.85
CA ALA A 304 13.07 -8.57 4.87
C ALA A 304 14.02 -8.17 3.73
N ILE A 305 14.66 -9.18 3.14
CA ILE A 305 15.48 -9.04 1.95
C ILE A 305 14.97 -10.03 0.92
N GLY A 306 14.64 -9.54 -0.27
CA GLY A 306 14.14 -10.35 -1.36
C GLY A 306 15.10 -11.50 -1.69
N PRO A 307 14.58 -12.70 -1.96
CA PRO A 307 15.39 -13.86 -2.29
C PRO A 307 15.94 -13.84 -3.72
N THR A 308 15.33 -13.05 -4.60
CA THR A 308 15.65 -12.97 -6.03
C THR A 308 16.14 -11.59 -6.42
N ALA A 309 17.13 -11.54 -7.31
CA ALA A 309 17.59 -10.31 -7.92
C ALA A 309 16.68 -9.91 -9.09
N SER A 310 16.42 -8.62 -9.25
CA SER A 310 15.79 -8.02 -10.42
C SER A 310 16.80 -7.19 -11.21
N LEU A 311 16.67 -7.18 -12.54
CA LEU A 311 17.46 -6.31 -13.40
C LEU A 311 16.86 -4.89 -13.38
N ASP A 312 17.72 -3.88 -13.27
CA ASP A 312 17.30 -2.48 -13.38
C ASP A 312 17.52 -1.99 -14.82
N PHE A 313 16.44 -1.98 -15.60
CA PHE A 313 16.48 -1.56 -17.01
C PHE A 313 16.65 -0.05 -17.17
N ASN A 314 16.53 0.75 -16.09
CA ASN A 314 16.69 2.20 -16.12
C ASN A 314 18.13 2.67 -15.82
N ALA A 315 18.99 1.75 -15.37
CA ALA A 315 20.34 2.08 -14.87
C ALA A 315 21.45 2.06 -15.92
N GLY A 316 21.12 1.96 -17.20
CA GLY A 316 22.13 1.86 -18.27
C GLY A 316 22.84 0.50 -18.35
N TRP A 317 23.80 0.39 -19.29
CA TRP A 317 24.52 -0.87 -19.51
C TRP A 317 25.92 -0.87 -18.87
N PRO A 318 26.37 -1.93 -18.16
CA PRO A 318 25.68 -3.21 -17.90
C PRO A 318 24.55 -3.05 -16.88
N LEU A 319 23.44 -3.79 -17.08
CA LEU A 319 22.27 -3.74 -16.20
C LEU A 319 22.63 -4.26 -14.80
N PRO A 320 22.54 -3.44 -13.74
CA PRO A 320 22.80 -3.89 -12.39
C PRO A 320 21.70 -4.85 -11.91
N ARG A 321 22.12 -5.80 -11.08
CA ARG A 321 21.22 -6.72 -10.39
C ARG A 321 20.96 -6.19 -8.98
N ASN A 322 19.72 -5.93 -8.68
CA ASN A 322 19.30 -5.36 -7.42
C ASN A 322 18.40 -6.34 -6.66
N PHE A 323 18.63 -6.45 -5.35
CA PHE A 323 17.74 -7.14 -4.42
C PHE A 323 16.85 -6.14 -3.72
N ALA A 324 15.57 -6.49 -3.57
CA ALA A 324 14.65 -5.69 -2.79
C ALA A 324 14.97 -5.82 -1.28
N VAL A 325 14.94 -4.71 -0.57
CA VAL A 325 15.16 -4.64 0.88
C VAL A 325 14.02 -3.85 1.48
N ASP A 326 13.26 -4.47 2.36
CA ASP A 326 12.20 -3.81 3.11
C ASP A 326 12.72 -3.44 4.51
N VAL A 327 12.55 -2.18 4.86
CA VAL A 327 12.96 -1.62 6.17
C VAL A 327 11.72 -1.13 6.88
N ALA A 328 11.47 -1.68 8.06
CA ALA A 328 10.40 -1.23 8.95
C ALA A 328 10.84 0.03 9.70
N ILE A 329 9.93 1.00 9.82
CA ILE A 329 10.12 2.24 10.57
C ILE A 329 9.49 2.06 11.95
N GLY A 330 10.21 2.39 13.03
CA GLY A 330 9.72 2.23 14.39
C GLY A 330 8.62 3.23 14.78
N GLU A 331 8.68 4.44 14.24
CA GLU A 331 7.72 5.50 14.53
C GLU A 331 7.01 5.97 13.26
N SER A 332 5.70 6.15 13.35
CA SER A 332 4.89 6.76 12.27
C SER A 332 4.81 8.27 12.49
N ASP A 333 5.07 9.04 11.44
CA ASP A 333 4.85 10.50 11.41
C ASP A 333 3.73 10.79 10.38
N SER A 334 2.76 11.60 10.77
CA SER A 334 1.61 11.96 9.92
C SER A 334 1.99 12.72 8.64
N ARG A 335 3.23 13.21 8.56
CA ARG A 335 3.80 13.87 7.37
C ARG A 335 4.36 12.90 6.35
N LEU A 336 4.56 11.63 6.73
CA LEU A 336 5.05 10.60 5.83
C LEU A 336 3.95 10.22 4.84
N THR A 337 4.27 10.29 3.56
CA THR A 337 3.38 9.86 2.49
C THR A 337 4.08 8.84 1.59
N PRO A 338 3.36 7.82 1.12
CA PRO A 338 3.90 6.90 0.12
C PRO A 338 4.42 7.64 -1.11
N GLY A 339 5.55 7.19 -1.66
CA GLY A 339 6.23 7.82 -2.78
C GLY A 339 7.33 8.81 -2.39
N MET A 340 7.51 9.14 -1.11
CA MET A 340 8.66 9.95 -0.67
C MET A 340 9.95 9.16 -0.79
N GLY A 341 11.02 9.81 -1.28
CA GLY A 341 12.38 9.26 -1.29
C GLY A 341 12.96 9.17 0.11
N ALA A 342 13.76 8.15 0.36
CA ALA A 342 14.43 7.89 1.62
C ALA A 342 15.87 7.43 1.42
N THR A 343 16.76 7.93 2.26
CA THR A 343 18.12 7.45 2.40
C THR A 343 18.25 6.63 3.69
N ILE A 344 18.69 5.40 3.56
CA ILE A 344 18.74 4.43 4.65
C ILE A 344 20.20 4.09 4.93
N ARG A 345 20.64 4.22 6.19
CA ARG A 345 21.95 3.74 6.64
C ARG A 345 21.76 2.50 7.49
N VAL A 346 22.14 1.36 6.96
CA VAL A 346 22.05 0.07 7.66
C VAL A 346 23.38 -0.23 8.34
N ALA A 347 23.35 -0.52 9.63
CA ALA A 347 24.53 -0.94 10.38
C ALA A 347 24.91 -2.39 9.99
N VAL A 348 25.94 -2.54 9.18
CA VAL A 348 26.37 -3.87 8.67
C VAL A 348 27.39 -4.57 9.57
N ALA A 349 28.21 -3.79 10.29
CA ALA A 349 29.14 -4.33 11.28
C ALA A 349 29.34 -3.33 12.41
N ARG A 350 29.48 -3.82 13.65
CA ARG A 350 29.85 -3.02 14.83
C ARG A 350 31.13 -3.61 15.43
N MET A 351 32.14 -2.77 15.53
CA MET A 351 33.42 -3.13 16.15
C MET A 351 33.59 -2.30 17.41
N PRO A 352 33.41 -2.91 18.60
CA PRO A 352 33.54 -2.20 19.86
C PRO A 352 35.02 -1.85 20.16
N ASP A 353 35.24 -0.75 20.89
CA ASP A 353 36.53 -0.31 21.42
C ASP A 353 37.66 -0.15 20.37
N GLY A 354 37.30 0.25 19.14
CA GLY A 354 38.25 0.51 18.06
C GLY A 354 38.90 1.89 18.16
N ILE A 355 40.10 2.05 17.61
CA ILE A 355 40.74 3.37 17.42
C ILE A 355 40.12 3.99 16.16
N VAL A 356 39.32 5.03 16.37
CA VAL A 356 38.56 5.67 15.28
C VAL A 356 39.01 7.11 15.10
N ILE A 357 39.25 7.49 13.85
CA ILE A 357 39.63 8.85 13.46
C ILE A 357 38.69 9.38 12.39
N PRO A 358 38.46 10.69 12.27
CA PRO A 358 37.76 11.28 11.15
C PRO A 358 38.51 11.00 9.84
N VAL A 359 37.75 10.69 8.75
CA VAL A 359 38.37 10.46 7.41
C VAL A 359 39.13 11.69 6.93
N THR A 360 38.77 12.90 7.35
CA THR A 360 39.48 14.14 7.04
C THR A 360 40.92 14.20 7.58
N ALA A 361 41.26 13.35 8.57
CA ALA A 361 42.59 13.22 9.12
C ALA A 361 43.46 12.15 8.43
N LEU A 362 42.88 11.38 7.51
CA LEU A 362 43.53 10.31 6.78
C LEU A 362 44.00 10.83 5.41
N PHE A 363 45.30 10.80 5.17
CA PHE A 363 45.93 11.23 3.94
C PHE A 363 46.52 10.02 3.18
N ARG A 364 46.63 10.14 1.88
CA ARG A 364 47.27 9.12 1.05
C ARG A 364 48.55 9.67 0.43
N LYS A 365 49.70 9.10 0.78
CA LYS A 365 51.00 9.52 0.27
C LYS A 365 51.83 8.33 -0.19
N ALA A 366 52.35 8.41 -1.40
CA ALA A 366 53.10 7.31 -2.02
C ALA A 366 52.38 5.93 -1.94
N GLY A 367 51.04 5.90 -2.07
CA GLY A 367 50.23 4.67 -2.01
C GLY A 367 49.98 4.14 -0.60
N ARG A 368 50.45 4.81 0.45
CA ARG A 368 50.24 4.45 1.87
C ARG A 368 49.27 5.41 2.53
N SER A 369 48.53 4.89 3.51
CA SER A 369 47.68 5.71 4.39
C SER A 369 48.52 6.30 5.49
N VAL A 370 48.49 7.62 5.67
CA VAL A 370 49.27 8.36 6.66
C VAL A 370 48.40 9.33 7.44
N VAL A 371 48.74 9.55 8.69
CA VAL A 371 48.15 10.53 9.59
C VAL A 371 49.27 11.40 10.15
N TYR A 372 49.02 12.69 10.35
CA TYR A 372 49.98 13.58 10.95
C TYR A 372 49.67 13.72 12.44
N VAL A 373 50.52 13.10 13.27
CA VAL A 373 50.41 13.13 14.73
C VAL A 373 51.15 14.35 15.27
N ARG A 374 50.56 15.07 16.20
CA ARG A 374 51.12 16.25 16.81
C ARG A 374 52.08 15.90 17.96
N HIS A 375 53.36 16.26 17.81
CA HIS A 375 54.38 16.20 18.85
C HIS A 375 54.80 17.64 19.24
N GLY A 376 54.17 18.17 20.29
CA GLY A 376 54.41 19.55 20.74
C GLY A 376 53.96 20.59 19.71
N SER A 377 54.90 21.26 19.05
CA SER A 377 54.65 22.30 18.04
C SER A 377 54.73 21.75 16.59
N THR A 378 55.16 20.52 16.38
CA THR A 378 55.39 19.93 15.05
C THR A 378 54.41 18.77 14.81
N PHE A 379 54.20 18.44 13.53
CA PHE A 379 53.44 17.28 13.12
C PHE A 379 54.38 16.26 12.48
N GLU A 380 54.28 15.03 12.92
CA GLU A 380 55.05 13.88 12.40
C GLU A 380 54.17 12.98 11.56
N GLU A 381 54.67 12.59 10.38
CA GLU A 381 53.98 11.67 9.49
C GLU A 381 54.07 10.25 10.04
N THR A 382 52.91 9.68 10.36
CA THR A 382 52.80 8.32 10.87
C THR A 382 52.02 7.47 9.90
N VAL A 383 52.63 6.34 9.44
CA VAL A 383 51.95 5.37 8.57
C VAL A 383 50.96 4.58 9.42
N VAL A 384 49.70 4.48 8.90
CA VAL A 384 48.63 3.80 9.60
C VAL A 384 48.05 2.65 8.75
N GLU A 385 47.67 1.59 9.40
CA GLU A 385 46.95 0.48 8.80
C GLU A 385 45.44 0.68 9.00
N VAL A 386 44.69 0.99 7.92
CA VAL A 386 43.25 1.18 7.98
C VAL A 386 42.58 -0.17 7.86
N SER A 387 41.90 -0.60 8.91
CA SER A 387 41.15 -1.87 8.93
C SER A 387 39.82 -1.77 8.21
N ARG A 388 39.08 -0.66 8.45
CA ARG A 388 37.83 -0.32 7.79
C ARG A 388 37.66 1.19 7.69
N GLN A 389 36.81 1.62 6.77
CA GLN A 389 36.51 3.04 6.57
C GLN A 389 35.04 3.19 6.15
N ASN A 390 34.33 4.14 6.72
CA ASN A 390 33.04 4.63 6.28
C ASN A 390 33.18 6.08 5.77
N PRO A 391 32.14 6.75 5.27
CA PRO A 391 32.24 8.13 4.77
C PRO A 391 32.71 9.18 5.79
N GLU A 392 32.54 8.93 7.08
CA GLU A 392 32.83 9.90 8.15
C GLU A 392 34.09 9.54 8.94
N GLU A 393 34.38 8.24 9.12
CA GLU A 393 35.38 7.73 10.04
C GLU A 393 36.18 6.57 9.48
N ALA A 394 37.41 6.43 9.96
CA ALA A 394 38.28 5.30 9.66
C ALA A 394 38.69 4.58 10.95
N LEU A 395 38.57 3.26 10.92
CA LEU A 395 39.02 2.36 11.97
C LEU A 395 40.48 2.01 11.71
N ILE A 396 41.35 2.36 12.63
CA ILE A 396 42.78 2.14 12.55
C ILE A 396 43.16 0.85 13.30
N GLY A 397 43.78 -0.09 12.58
CA GLY A 397 44.29 -1.34 13.18
C GLY A 397 45.63 -1.18 13.86
N LYS A 398 46.57 -0.37 13.27
CA LYS A 398 47.90 -0.12 13.82
C LYS A 398 48.40 1.25 13.39
N GLY A 399 49.27 1.86 14.25
CA GLY A 399 49.98 3.09 13.94
C GLY A 399 49.54 4.30 14.73
N LEU A 400 48.48 4.21 15.56
CA LEU A 400 48.04 5.29 16.46
C LEU A 400 47.74 4.78 17.86
N ASN A 401 47.91 5.65 18.85
CA ASN A 401 47.50 5.39 20.22
C ASN A 401 46.36 6.33 20.65
N PRO A 402 45.47 5.88 21.54
CA PRO A 402 44.42 6.74 22.10
C PRO A 402 45.02 7.96 22.84
N GLY A 403 44.40 9.12 22.67
CA GLY A 403 44.85 10.38 23.26
C GLY A 403 45.79 11.21 22.40
N GLU A 404 46.29 10.65 21.29
CA GLU A 404 47.12 11.41 20.33
C GLU A 404 46.29 12.48 19.62
N GLN A 405 46.92 13.63 19.33
CA GLN A 405 46.31 14.70 18.56
C GLN A 405 46.72 14.58 17.10
N ILE A 406 45.77 14.52 16.18
CA ILE A 406 45.99 14.34 14.75
C ILE A 406 45.52 15.57 13.96
N ALA A 407 46.24 15.93 12.90
CA ALA A 407 45.85 17.03 12.01
C ALA A 407 44.67 16.66 11.10
N LEU A 408 43.71 17.57 10.98
CA LEU A 408 42.57 17.42 10.06
C LEU A 408 42.85 17.99 8.64
N ARG A 409 44.01 18.62 8.47
CA ARG A 409 44.52 19.12 7.18
C ARG A 409 45.99 18.74 7.03
N ASP A 410 46.43 18.53 5.81
CA ASP A 410 47.82 18.22 5.50
C ASP A 410 48.75 19.40 5.90
N PRO A 411 49.64 19.22 6.89
CA PRO A 411 50.56 20.27 7.32
C PRO A 411 51.61 20.60 6.25
N THR A 412 51.85 19.73 5.25
CA THR A 412 52.82 19.96 4.17
C THR A 412 52.27 20.87 3.08
N LEU A 413 50.97 21.06 3.03
CA LEU A 413 50.28 21.95 2.06
C LEU A 413 49.87 23.31 2.66
N ALA A 414 50.13 23.52 3.95
CA ALA A 414 49.83 24.76 4.65
C ALA A 414 50.94 25.79 4.40
N HIS A 415 50.95 26.41 3.25
CA HIS A 415 51.73 27.60 2.94
C HIS A 415 50.83 28.74 2.46
#